data_423806fd6d0b2263cf9af497a7c74226
#
_entry.id   423806fd6d0b2263cf9af497a7c74226
#
_cell.length_a   1.000
_cell.length_b   1.000
_cell.length_c   1.000
_cell.angle_alpha   90.00
_cell.angle_beta   90.00
_cell.angle_gamma   90.00
#
_symmetry.space_group_name_H-M   'P 1'
#
loop_
_entity.id
_entity.type
_entity.pdbx_description
1 polymer ?
#
loop_
_entity_poly.entity_id
_entity_poly.type
_entity_poly.pdbx_seq_one_letter_code
_entity_poly.pdbx_strand_id
1 'polypeptide(L)'
;MNLLNFFLPQKIKFPDSKYNKNISVLKYLKSSTLVVDGLIESGDVMTRVWKKGITSFLPRSFNPQKVLILGLAGGCNARLVNQYYPQASITAVEIDPSMVQLGKKYFYLSKIKNLEIVIDDALSFVDRLKNIDQFDLVMVDCFVGKDIPQKLQTPEFFKKLKTHFRFVLVNRVWWYGYKKASLAFFRSISPHFFFIKAHTPSNAIISLV
;
A
#
# COMPACT_ATOMS: atom_id res chain seq x y z
N MET A 1 -26.89 -10.87 25.90
CA MET A 1 -26.07 -10.25 24.82
C MET A 1 -27.06 -9.68 23.82
N ASN A 2 -27.16 -8.34 23.72
CA ASN A 2 -28.22 -7.67 22.94
C ASN A 2 -27.96 -7.88 21.44
N LEU A 3 -28.87 -8.48 20.72
CA LEU A 3 -28.80 -8.70 19.25
C LEU A 3 -28.51 -7.40 18.46
N LEU A 4 -28.97 -6.25 18.99
CA LEU A 4 -28.71 -4.92 18.40
C LEU A 4 -27.22 -4.55 18.32
N ASN A 5 -26.37 -5.03 19.23
CA ASN A 5 -24.94 -4.77 19.19
C ASN A 5 -24.21 -5.48 18.03
N PHE A 6 -24.83 -6.47 17.42
CA PHE A 6 -24.27 -7.20 16.27
C PHE A 6 -24.31 -6.37 14.97
N PHE A 7 -25.20 -5.40 14.89
CA PHE A 7 -25.41 -4.56 13.71
C PHE A 7 -24.76 -3.17 13.81
N LEU A 8 -24.09 -2.86 14.93
CA LEU A 8 -23.39 -1.58 15.09
C LEU A 8 -21.91 -1.71 14.74
N PRO A 9 -21.30 -0.71 14.06
CA PRO A 9 -19.87 -0.68 13.85
C PRO A 9 -19.12 -0.68 15.21
N GLN A 10 -18.18 -1.61 15.37
CA GLN A 10 -17.34 -1.70 16.54
C GLN A 10 -15.99 -1.05 16.24
N LYS A 11 -15.57 -0.10 17.07
CA LYS A 11 -14.23 0.50 17.02
C LYS A 11 -13.35 -0.15 18.07
N ILE A 12 -12.34 -0.88 17.63
CA ILE A 12 -11.33 -1.51 18.49
C ILE A 12 -10.08 -0.65 18.41
N LYS A 13 -9.66 -0.08 19.54
CA LYS A 13 -8.44 0.72 19.65
C LYS A 13 -7.25 -0.18 20.00
N PHE A 14 -6.08 0.19 19.52
CA PHE A 14 -4.81 -0.49 19.80
C PHE A 14 -3.80 0.52 20.36
N PRO A 15 -2.79 0.05 21.13
CA PRO A 15 -1.67 0.88 21.54
C PRO A 15 -0.96 1.49 20.35
N ASP A 16 -0.41 2.68 20.55
CA ASP A 16 0.49 3.30 19.59
C ASP A 16 1.74 2.43 19.40
N SER A 17 2.22 2.36 18.18
CA SER A 17 3.50 1.76 17.88
C SER A 17 4.62 2.82 17.82
N LYS A 18 5.85 2.39 17.53
CA LYS A 18 6.96 3.29 17.25
C LYS A 18 6.67 4.22 16.04
N TYR A 19 5.90 3.74 15.07
CA TYR A 19 5.72 4.39 13.77
C TYR A 19 4.32 4.98 13.60
N ASN A 20 3.31 4.42 14.26
CA ASN A 20 1.91 4.75 14.03
C ASN A 20 1.19 5.04 15.34
N LYS A 21 0.32 6.06 15.31
CA LYS A 21 -0.47 6.48 16.46
C LYS A 21 -1.96 6.38 16.17
N ASN A 22 -2.77 6.46 17.24
CA ASN A 22 -4.24 6.41 17.13
C ASN A 22 -4.74 5.25 16.28
N ILE A 23 -4.15 4.07 16.47
CA ILE A 23 -4.45 2.87 15.69
C ILE A 23 -5.81 2.30 16.11
N SER A 24 -6.68 2.04 15.13
CA SER A 24 -7.96 1.38 15.39
C SER A 24 -8.42 0.52 14.22
N VAL A 25 -9.17 -0.54 14.53
CA VAL A 25 -9.90 -1.34 13.57
C VAL A 25 -11.39 -1.11 13.75
N LEU A 26 -12.05 -0.68 12.69
CA LEU A 26 -13.49 -0.58 12.62
C LEU A 26 -14.02 -1.90 12.04
N LYS A 27 -14.84 -2.61 12.82
CA LYS A 27 -15.51 -3.84 12.38
C LYS A 27 -16.98 -3.56 12.12
N TYR A 28 -17.45 -3.95 10.96
CA TYR A 28 -18.86 -3.89 10.63
C TYR A 28 -19.24 -5.14 9.84
N LEU A 29 -20.10 -5.99 10.40
CA LEU A 29 -20.47 -7.30 9.84
C LEU A 29 -19.20 -8.12 9.49
N LYS A 30 -18.99 -8.41 8.20
CA LYS A 30 -17.84 -9.18 7.69
C LYS A 30 -16.67 -8.29 7.22
N SER A 31 -16.81 -6.95 7.27
CA SER A 31 -15.76 -6.04 6.84
C SER A 31 -14.94 -5.52 8.02
N SER A 32 -13.68 -5.24 7.75
CA SER A 32 -12.76 -4.58 8.68
C SER A 32 -12.07 -3.43 7.97
N THR A 33 -11.90 -2.30 8.67
CA THR A 33 -11.18 -1.13 8.18
C THR A 33 -10.12 -0.75 9.19
N LEU A 34 -8.85 -0.71 8.76
CA LEU A 34 -7.74 -0.22 9.56
C LEU A 34 -7.64 1.29 9.40
N VAL A 35 -7.61 2.00 10.51
CA VAL A 35 -7.50 3.46 10.57
C VAL A 35 -6.30 3.81 11.45
N VAL A 36 -5.41 4.66 10.93
CA VAL A 36 -4.23 5.18 11.62
C VAL A 36 -4.22 6.70 11.47
N ASP A 37 -4.15 7.43 12.59
CA ASP A 37 -4.19 8.89 12.62
C ASP A 37 -5.32 9.53 11.77
N GLY A 38 -6.45 8.82 11.67
CA GLY A 38 -7.62 9.25 10.91
C GLY A 38 -7.60 8.87 9.41
N LEU A 39 -6.51 8.31 8.89
CA LEU A 39 -6.44 7.77 7.53
C LEU A 39 -6.84 6.30 7.48
N ILE A 40 -7.52 5.93 6.39
CA ILE A 40 -7.83 4.53 6.09
C ILE A 40 -6.62 3.89 5.42
N GLU A 41 -5.97 2.96 6.13
CA GLU A 41 -4.78 2.26 5.67
C GLU A 41 -5.10 0.89 5.03
N SER A 42 -6.22 0.27 5.40
CA SER A 42 -6.65 -1.00 4.82
C SER A 42 -8.15 -1.20 4.93
N GLY A 43 -8.70 -2.04 4.07
CA GLY A 43 -10.11 -2.36 3.97
C GLY A 43 -10.65 -2.13 2.57
N ASP A 44 -11.99 -2.05 2.45
CA ASP A 44 -12.65 -2.00 1.15
C ASP A 44 -12.33 -0.73 0.34
N VAL A 45 -12.11 0.41 1.03
CA VAL A 45 -11.72 1.67 0.37
C VAL A 45 -10.39 1.50 -0.33
N MET A 46 -9.36 1.05 0.40
CA MET A 46 -8.01 0.86 -0.15
C MET A 46 -7.97 -0.26 -1.19
N THR A 47 -8.78 -1.30 -1.02
CA THR A 47 -8.95 -2.33 -2.06
C THR A 47 -9.46 -1.73 -3.36
N ARG A 48 -10.45 -0.82 -3.33
CA ARG A 48 -10.94 -0.12 -4.54
C ARG A 48 -9.89 0.82 -5.14
N VAL A 49 -9.12 1.52 -4.30
CA VAL A 49 -8.01 2.38 -4.74
C VAL A 49 -6.99 1.57 -5.55
N TRP A 50 -6.49 0.49 -4.99
CA TRP A 50 -5.49 -0.36 -5.63
C TRP A 50 -6.05 -1.13 -6.83
N LYS A 51 -7.30 -1.59 -6.77
CA LYS A 51 -8.00 -2.17 -7.93
C LYS A 51 -8.02 -1.18 -9.10
N LYS A 52 -8.35 0.09 -8.84
CA LYS A 52 -8.32 1.15 -9.88
C LYS A 52 -6.93 1.31 -10.49
N GLY A 53 -5.86 1.32 -9.68
CA GLY A 53 -4.47 1.39 -10.17
C GLY A 53 -4.12 0.21 -11.08
N ILE A 54 -4.34 -1.02 -10.60
CA ILE A 54 -4.07 -2.24 -11.36
C ILE A 54 -4.82 -2.24 -12.70
N THR A 55 -6.13 -2.02 -12.68
CA THR A 55 -6.95 -2.10 -13.90
C THR A 55 -6.76 -0.93 -14.87
N SER A 56 -6.20 0.21 -14.41
CA SER A 56 -5.94 1.36 -15.28
C SER A 56 -4.59 1.31 -15.96
N PHE A 57 -3.59 0.64 -15.36
CA PHE A 57 -2.22 0.77 -15.81
C PHE A 57 -1.56 -0.54 -16.23
N LEU A 58 -2.06 -1.67 -15.75
CA LEU A 58 -1.49 -2.96 -16.11
C LEU A 58 -2.27 -3.57 -17.28
N PRO A 59 -1.60 -4.07 -18.33
CA PRO A 59 -2.26 -4.75 -19.45
C PRO A 59 -3.08 -5.96 -18.98
N ARG A 60 -4.17 -6.28 -19.65
CA ARG A 60 -4.98 -7.48 -19.33
C ARG A 60 -4.18 -8.79 -19.42
N SER A 61 -3.18 -8.82 -20.31
CA SER A 61 -2.26 -9.94 -20.50
C SER A 61 -1.09 -9.94 -19.51
N PHE A 62 -1.03 -8.96 -18.58
CA PHE A 62 0.05 -8.89 -17.59
C PHE A 62 -0.06 -10.05 -16.60
N ASN A 63 1.00 -10.85 -16.54
CA ASN A 63 1.10 -12.01 -15.65
C ASN A 63 2.44 -11.96 -14.91
N PRO A 64 2.52 -11.18 -13.80
CA PRO A 64 3.76 -11.03 -13.05
C PRO A 64 4.15 -12.33 -12.35
N GLN A 65 5.45 -12.59 -12.28
CA GLN A 65 6.03 -13.68 -11.47
C GLN A 65 6.46 -13.16 -10.10
N LYS A 66 6.95 -11.93 -10.02
CA LYS A 66 7.45 -11.32 -8.79
C LYS A 66 6.84 -9.93 -8.59
N VAL A 67 6.20 -9.72 -7.44
CA VAL A 67 5.60 -8.45 -7.05
C VAL A 67 6.19 -7.99 -5.72
N LEU A 68 6.65 -6.75 -5.68
CA LEU A 68 7.05 -6.08 -4.45
C LEU A 68 5.96 -5.13 -3.98
N ILE A 69 5.70 -5.14 -2.69
CA ILE A 69 4.81 -4.19 -2.00
C ILE A 69 5.65 -3.44 -0.97
N LEU A 70 5.75 -2.14 -1.10
CA LEU A 70 6.38 -1.25 -0.13
C LEU A 70 5.29 -0.53 0.65
N GLY A 71 5.13 -0.89 1.94
CA GLY A 71 4.01 -0.52 2.78
C GLY A 71 2.85 -1.49 2.66
N LEU A 72 2.66 -2.30 3.71
CA LEU A 72 1.68 -3.40 3.71
C LEU A 72 0.43 -3.07 4.52
N ALA A 73 0.60 -2.41 5.66
CA ALA A 73 -0.46 -2.14 6.63
C ALA A 73 -1.29 -3.42 6.94
N GLY A 74 -2.61 -3.41 6.71
CA GLY A 74 -3.47 -4.59 6.87
C GLY A 74 -3.44 -5.57 5.68
N GLY A 75 -2.68 -5.28 4.59
CA GLY A 75 -2.44 -6.19 3.49
C GLY A 75 -3.56 -6.27 2.44
N CYS A 76 -4.38 -5.24 2.28
CA CYS A 76 -5.42 -5.23 1.23
C CYS A 76 -4.81 -5.25 -0.18
N ASN A 77 -3.65 -4.60 -0.38
CA ASN A 77 -2.85 -4.62 -1.61
C ASN A 77 -2.32 -6.03 -1.91
N ALA A 78 -1.70 -6.71 -0.92
CA ALA A 78 -1.21 -8.08 -1.08
C ALA A 78 -2.34 -9.07 -1.40
N ARG A 79 -3.48 -8.94 -0.73
CA ARG A 79 -4.66 -9.76 -0.99
C ARG A 79 -5.20 -9.54 -2.40
N LEU A 80 -5.21 -8.29 -2.87
CA LEU A 80 -5.65 -7.97 -4.23
C LEU A 80 -4.69 -8.54 -5.27
N VAL A 81 -3.37 -8.43 -5.07
CA VAL A 81 -2.36 -9.05 -5.94
C VAL A 81 -2.55 -10.56 -5.99
N ASN A 82 -2.70 -11.23 -4.84
CA ASN A 82 -2.96 -12.68 -4.80
C ASN A 82 -4.26 -13.08 -5.53
N GLN A 83 -5.28 -12.22 -5.50
CA GLN A 83 -6.54 -12.47 -6.23
C GLN A 83 -6.38 -12.35 -7.73
N TYR A 84 -5.65 -11.35 -8.22
CA TYR A 84 -5.45 -11.11 -9.65
C TYR A 84 -4.36 -11.98 -10.26
N TYR A 85 -3.33 -12.29 -9.46
CA TYR A 85 -2.11 -12.99 -9.89
C TYR A 85 -1.74 -14.09 -8.87
N PRO A 86 -2.54 -15.16 -8.79
CA PRO A 86 -2.39 -16.18 -7.74
C PRO A 86 -1.08 -16.95 -7.81
N GLN A 87 -0.37 -16.91 -8.94
CA GLN A 87 0.92 -17.57 -9.13
C GLN A 87 2.12 -16.66 -8.83
N ALA A 88 1.89 -15.35 -8.67
CA ALA A 88 2.97 -14.41 -8.40
C ALA A 88 3.53 -14.62 -6.99
N SER A 89 4.86 -14.63 -6.86
CA SER A 89 5.54 -14.49 -5.56
C SER A 89 5.42 -13.03 -5.11
N ILE A 90 4.96 -12.82 -3.89
CA ILE A 90 4.74 -11.49 -3.31
C ILE A 90 5.73 -11.28 -2.17
N THR A 91 6.60 -10.28 -2.29
CA THR A 91 7.40 -9.78 -1.18
C THR A 91 6.77 -8.46 -0.69
N ALA A 92 6.45 -8.38 0.59
CA ALA A 92 5.91 -7.17 1.20
C ALA A 92 6.83 -6.64 2.28
N VAL A 93 7.23 -5.39 2.17
CA VAL A 93 8.07 -4.68 3.15
C VAL A 93 7.19 -3.79 4.00
N GLU A 94 7.25 -3.97 5.31
CA GLU A 94 6.49 -3.18 6.28
C GLU A 94 7.42 -2.78 7.43
N ILE A 95 7.41 -1.48 7.76
CA ILE A 95 8.27 -0.96 8.82
C ILE A 95 7.71 -1.22 10.22
N ASP A 96 6.39 -1.35 10.34
CA ASP A 96 5.70 -1.52 11.62
C ASP A 96 5.18 -2.94 11.80
N PRO A 97 5.82 -3.77 12.65
CA PRO A 97 5.36 -5.13 12.91
C PRO A 97 3.95 -5.20 13.51
N SER A 98 3.48 -4.12 14.16
CA SER A 98 2.13 -4.05 14.71
C SER A 98 1.08 -4.06 13.60
N MET A 99 1.36 -3.40 12.46
CA MET A 99 0.48 -3.43 11.29
C MET A 99 0.34 -4.85 10.72
N VAL A 100 1.45 -5.58 10.64
CA VAL A 100 1.43 -6.99 10.20
C VAL A 100 0.60 -7.88 11.13
N GLN A 101 0.71 -7.69 12.45
CA GLN A 101 -0.11 -8.42 13.43
C GLN A 101 -1.61 -8.15 13.22
N LEU A 102 -1.98 -6.88 13.02
CA LEU A 102 -3.36 -6.50 12.73
C LEU A 102 -3.84 -7.06 11.39
N GLY A 103 -2.98 -7.06 10.36
CA GLY A 103 -3.23 -7.67 9.07
C GLY A 103 -3.56 -9.17 9.19
N LYS A 104 -2.76 -9.91 9.95
CA LYS A 104 -2.99 -11.33 10.24
C LYS A 104 -4.31 -11.58 10.99
N LYS A 105 -4.60 -10.75 12.00
CA LYS A 105 -5.77 -10.91 12.89
C LYS A 105 -7.09 -10.52 12.24
N TYR A 106 -7.12 -9.42 11.46
CA TYR A 106 -8.37 -8.81 11.01
C TYR A 106 -8.57 -8.79 9.49
N PHE A 107 -7.51 -9.03 8.69
CA PHE A 107 -7.55 -8.84 7.25
C PHE A 107 -7.13 -10.08 6.45
N TYR A 108 -7.11 -11.25 7.10
CA TYR A 108 -6.82 -12.54 6.48
C TYR A 108 -5.44 -12.65 5.81
N LEU A 109 -4.48 -11.84 6.26
CA LEU A 109 -3.13 -11.79 5.67
C LEU A 109 -2.44 -13.17 5.71
N SER A 110 -2.64 -13.95 6.77
CA SER A 110 -2.10 -15.31 6.93
C SER A 110 -2.65 -16.33 5.91
N LYS A 111 -3.70 -16.00 5.15
CA LYS A 111 -4.27 -16.89 4.13
C LYS A 111 -3.57 -16.79 2.78
N ILE A 112 -2.67 -15.82 2.60
CA ILE A 112 -1.92 -15.61 1.37
C ILE A 112 -0.66 -16.47 1.43
N LYS A 113 -0.64 -17.60 0.74
CA LYS A 113 0.45 -18.60 0.83
C LYS A 113 1.74 -18.16 0.15
N ASN A 114 1.64 -17.36 -0.91
CA ASN A 114 2.76 -16.88 -1.72
C ASN A 114 3.26 -15.49 -1.28
N LEU A 115 3.00 -15.09 -0.03
CA LEU A 115 3.40 -13.81 0.56
C LEU A 115 4.54 -14.03 1.55
N GLU A 116 5.67 -13.40 1.26
CA GLU A 116 6.76 -13.17 2.20
C GLU A 116 6.65 -11.75 2.78
N ILE A 117 6.77 -11.61 4.09
CA ILE A 117 6.73 -10.32 4.79
C ILE A 117 8.09 -10.04 5.40
N VAL A 118 8.67 -8.90 5.02
CA VAL A 118 9.95 -8.41 5.53
C VAL A 118 9.68 -7.18 6.41
N ILE A 119 10.08 -7.27 7.68
CA ILE A 119 10.02 -6.11 8.60
C ILE A 119 11.26 -5.27 8.38
N ASP A 120 11.09 -4.16 7.64
CA ASP A 120 12.21 -3.30 7.24
C ASP A 120 11.73 -1.91 6.79
N ASP A 121 12.68 -0.98 6.68
CA ASP A 121 12.48 0.31 6.00
C ASP A 121 12.49 0.12 4.48
N ALA A 122 11.52 0.70 3.80
CA ALA A 122 11.35 0.54 2.36
C ALA A 122 12.57 1.03 1.54
N LEU A 123 13.19 2.17 1.91
CA LEU A 123 14.38 2.67 1.23
C LEU A 123 15.57 1.72 1.46
N SER A 124 15.77 1.31 2.71
CA SER A 124 16.85 0.39 3.07
C SER A 124 16.71 -0.96 2.36
N PHE A 125 15.50 -1.44 2.19
CA PHE A 125 15.24 -2.65 1.41
C PHE A 125 15.60 -2.46 -0.07
N VAL A 126 15.12 -1.38 -0.69
CA VAL A 126 15.40 -1.07 -2.11
C VAL A 126 16.90 -0.84 -2.34
N ASP A 127 17.61 -0.22 -1.41
CA ASP A 127 19.07 0.03 -1.50
C ASP A 127 19.92 -1.25 -1.46
N ARG A 128 19.36 -2.36 -0.94
CA ARG A 128 20.04 -3.66 -0.92
C ARG A 128 19.69 -4.55 -2.11
N LEU A 129 18.75 -4.16 -2.97
CA LEU A 129 18.45 -4.90 -4.20
C LEU A 129 19.68 -4.93 -5.11
N LYS A 130 19.99 -6.11 -5.64
CA LYS A 130 21.04 -6.30 -6.64
C LYS A 130 20.45 -6.24 -8.04
N ASN A 131 21.27 -6.03 -9.05
CA ASN A 131 20.81 -5.98 -10.45
C ASN A 131 20.10 -7.26 -10.93
N ILE A 132 20.36 -8.40 -10.26
CA ILE A 132 19.67 -9.66 -10.54
C ILE A 132 18.27 -9.74 -9.88
N ASP A 133 18.00 -8.89 -8.89
CA ASP A 133 16.71 -8.87 -8.18
C ASP A 133 15.69 -8.08 -9.01
N GLN A 134 15.16 -8.72 -10.05
CA GLN A 134 14.15 -8.14 -10.92
C GLN A 134 12.74 -8.51 -10.45
N PHE A 135 11.87 -7.52 -10.43
CA PHE A 135 10.45 -7.67 -10.14
C PHE A 135 9.62 -7.13 -11.30
N ASP A 136 8.46 -7.72 -11.53
CA ASP A 136 7.56 -7.27 -12.60
C ASP A 136 6.76 -6.03 -12.21
N LEU A 137 6.44 -5.91 -10.91
CA LEU A 137 5.62 -4.83 -10.38
C LEU A 137 6.11 -4.41 -8.99
N VAL A 138 6.17 -3.11 -8.75
CA VAL A 138 6.20 -2.55 -7.38
C VAL A 138 4.97 -1.68 -7.11
N MET A 139 4.38 -1.88 -5.93
CA MET A 139 3.29 -1.06 -5.40
C MET A 139 3.81 -0.29 -4.20
N VAL A 140 3.88 1.06 -4.30
CA VAL A 140 4.42 1.93 -3.25
C VAL A 140 3.27 2.57 -2.47
N ASP A 141 3.14 2.19 -1.19
CA ASP A 141 2.07 2.61 -0.27
C ASP A 141 2.63 2.93 1.13
N CYS A 142 3.76 3.61 1.19
CA CYS A 142 4.50 3.85 2.43
C CYS A 142 3.96 5.08 3.16
N PHE A 143 3.25 4.83 4.26
CA PHE A 143 2.83 5.86 5.21
C PHE A 143 3.43 5.58 6.59
N VAL A 144 3.72 6.63 7.34
CA VAL A 144 4.04 6.61 8.77
C VAL A 144 3.09 7.60 9.43
N GLY A 145 2.14 7.09 10.19
CA GLY A 145 0.98 7.88 10.61
C GLY A 145 0.20 8.39 9.39
N LYS A 146 0.12 9.70 9.23
CA LYS A 146 -0.58 10.34 8.11
C LYS A 146 0.34 10.87 6.99
N ASP A 147 1.64 10.68 7.12
CA ASP A 147 2.63 11.30 6.23
C ASP A 147 3.43 10.23 5.45
N ILE A 148 3.85 10.58 4.25
CA ILE A 148 4.79 9.78 3.47
C ILE A 148 6.21 10.28 3.81
N PRO A 149 7.15 9.40 4.23
CA PRO A 149 8.51 9.79 4.52
C PRO A 149 9.19 10.53 3.36
N GLN A 150 9.83 11.68 3.64
CA GLN A 150 10.43 12.54 2.62
C GLN A 150 11.42 11.78 1.72
N LYS A 151 12.21 10.88 2.29
CA LYS A 151 13.20 10.06 1.56
C LYS A 151 12.58 9.15 0.48
N LEU A 152 11.30 8.80 0.60
CA LEU A 152 10.54 8.00 -0.38
C LEU A 152 9.80 8.86 -1.40
N GLN A 153 10.00 10.19 -1.40
CA GLN A 153 9.36 11.13 -2.31
C GLN A 153 10.36 11.78 -3.28
N THR A 154 11.61 11.32 -3.31
CA THR A 154 12.69 11.91 -4.12
C THR A 154 12.77 11.27 -5.50
N PRO A 155 13.21 12.01 -6.55
CA PRO A 155 13.48 11.44 -7.86
C PRO A 155 14.49 10.28 -7.81
N GLU A 156 15.49 10.34 -6.91
CA GLU A 156 16.51 9.31 -6.73
C GLU A 156 15.91 7.98 -6.31
N PHE A 157 14.95 8.00 -5.38
CA PHE A 157 14.22 6.80 -4.98
C PHE A 157 13.48 6.16 -6.17
N PHE A 158 12.77 6.97 -6.97
CA PHE A 158 12.04 6.46 -8.13
C PHE A 158 12.96 6.02 -9.28
N LYS A 159 14.13 6.65 -9.46
CA LYS A 159 15.17 6.16 -10.38
C LYS A 159 15.61 4.75 -9.99
N LYS A 160 15.89 4.50 -8.70
CA LYS A 160 16.22 3.14 -8.21
C LYS A 160 15.09 2.14 -8.49
N LEU A 161 13.83 2.51 -8.24
CA LEU A 161 12.72 1.63 -8.58
C LEU A 161 12.71 1.29 -10.08
N LYS A 162 12.89 2.25 -10.97
CA LYS A 162 12.87 2.03 -12.43
C LYS A 162 13.99 1.10 -12.92
N THR A 163 15.08 0.91 -12.17
CA THR A 163 16.14 -0.06 -12.54
C THR A 163 15.77 -1.51 -12.23
N HIS A 164 14.87 -1.74 -11.27
CA HIS A 164 14.52 -3.08 -10.78
C HIS A 164 13.09 -3.53 -11.16
N PHE A 165 12.23 -2.60 -11.63
CA PHE A 165 10.80 -2.86 -11.79
C PHE A 165 10.31 -2.46 -13.18
N ARG A 166 9.56 -3.37 -13.81
CA ARG A 166 8.89 -3.10 -15.09
C ARG A 166 7.74 -2.11 -14.93
N PHE A 167 6.93 -2.29 -13.88
CA PHE A 167 5.83 -1.39 -13.53
C PHE A 167 6.02 -0.83 -12.13
N VAL A 168 5.86 0.48 -11.99
CA VAL A 168 5.93 1.21 -10.71
C VAL A 168 4.62 1.92 -10.48
N LEU A 169 3.82 1.47 -9.52
CA LEU A 169 2.56 2.08 -9.11
C LEU A 169 2.74 2.75 -7.74
N VAL A 170 2.34 4.01 -7.63
CA VAL A 170 2.51 4.79 -6.39
C VAL A 170 1.19 5.35 -5.93
N ASN A 171 0.83 5.11 -4.68
CA ASN A 171 -0.36 5.68 -4.04
C ASN A 171 -0.08 7.07 -3.47
N ARG A 172 -1.01 8.01 -3.71
CA ARG A 172 -1.02 9.35 -3.11
C ARG A 172 -2.41 9.67 -2.61
N VAL A 173 -2.51 10.19 -1.40
CA VAL A 173 -3.78 10.70 -0.87
C VAL A 173 -4.18 11.95 -1.66
N TRP A 174 -5.45 11.99 -2.14
CA TRP A 174 -5.93 13.04 -3.05
C TRP A 174 -7.09 13.87 -2.49
N TRP A 175 -7.47 13.71 -1.26
CA TRP A 175 -8.54 14.49 -0.68
C TRP A 175 -8.05 15.76 0.03
N TYR A 176 -8.96 16.62 0.41
CA TYR A 176 -8.79 18.03 0.72
C TYR A 176 -7.48 18.43 1.43
N GLY A 177 -7.16 17.89 2.59
CA GLY A 177 -5.95 18.27 3.36
C GLY A 177 -4.62 17.81 2.74
N TYR A 178 -4.63 16.79 1.89
CA TYR A 178 -3.42 16.14 1.34
C TYR A 178 -3.14 16.48 -0.12
N LYS A 179 -4.13 17.05 -0.82
CA LYS A 179 -4.03 17.36 -2.26
C LYS A 179 -2.85 18.27 -2.57
N LYS A 180 -2.58 19.28 -1.71
CA LYS A 180 -1.44 20.21 -1.88
C LYS A 180 -0.10 19.48 -1.84
N ALA A 181 0.09 18.56 -0.88
CA ALA A 181 1.30 17.74 -0.77
C ALA A 181 1.46 16.80 -1.97
N SER A 182 0.38 16.19 -2.43
CA SER A 182 0.40 15.33 -3.62
C SER A 182 0.70 16.11 -4.91
N LEU A 183 0.19 17.33 -5.05
CA LEU A 183 0.53 18.21 -6.17
C LEU A 183 2.01 18.65 -6.13
N ALA A 184 2.54 18.97 -4.94
CA ALA A 184 3.95 19.31 -4.76
C ALA A 184 4.84 18.11 -5.17
N PHE A 185 4.49 16.92 -4.73
CA PHE A 185 5.17 15.69 -5.13
C PHE A 185 5.13 15.48 -6.66
N PHE A 186 3.97 15.63 -7.30
CA PHE A 186 3.90 15.49 -8.76
C PHE A 186 4.79 16.50 -9.50
N ARG A 187 4.86 17.74 -9.00
CA ARG A 187 5.76 18.76 -9.57
C ARG A 187 7.24 18.39 -9.39
N SER A 188 7.62 17.77 -8.26
CA SER A 188 9.01 17.40 -8.00
C SER A 188 9.49 16.25 -8.88
N ILE A 189 8.61 15.31 -9.24
CA ILE A 189 8.99 14.16 -10.08
C ILE A 189 8.79 14.40 -11.58
N SER A 190 7.91 15.32 -11.99
CA SER A 190 7.59 15.57 -13.41
C SER A 190 8.77 15.99 -14.29
N PRO A 191 9.85 16.64 -13.80
CA PRO A 191 11.04 16.90 -14.62
C PRO A 191 11.87 15.63 -14.92
N HIS A 192 11.64 14.55 -14.18
CA HIS A 192 12.47 13.33 -14.23
C HIS A 192 11.72 12.13 -14.80
N PHE A 193 10.38 12.13 -14.71
CA PHE A 193 9.55 10.98 -15.11
C PHE A 193 8.30 11.43 -15.83
N PHE A 194 7.99 10.75 -16.91
CA PHE A 194 6.64 10.75 -17.43
C PHE A 194 5.76 9.82 -16.58
N PHE A 195 4.57 10.24 -16.22
CA PHE A 195 3.63 9.44 -15.44
C PHE A 195 2.19 9.73 -15.79
N ILE A 196 1.35 8.71 -15.66
CA ILE A 196 -0.10 8.78 -15.83
C ILE A 196 -0.79 8.58 -14.49
N LYS A 197 -1.99 9.16 -14.35
CA LYS A 197 -2.75 9.17 -13.08
C LYS A 197 -4.12 8.54 -13.24
N ALA A 198 -4.52 7.74 -12.25
CA ALA A 198 -5.90 7.28 -12.08
C ALA A 198 -6.41 7.73 -10.72
N HIS A 199 -7.54 8.44 -10.71
CA HIS A 199 -8.13 8.99 -9.50
C HIS A 199 -9.26 8.11 -8.97
N THR A 200 -9.34 8.09 -7.65
CA THR A 200 -10.52 7.71 -6.87
C THR A 200 -10.97 8.91 -6.04
N PRO A 201 -12.09 8.88 -5.33
CA PRO A 201 -12.52 9.99 -4.47
C PRO A 201 -11.47 10.39 -3.41
N SER A 202 -10.69 9.43 -2.90
CA SER A 202 -9.72 9.65 -1.80
C SER A 202 -8.26 9.66 -2.24
N ASN A 203 -7.91 9.03 -3.36
CA ASN A 203 -6.51 8.79 -3.74
C ASN A 203 -6.28 8.98 -5.24
N ALA A 204 -5.02 9.22 -5.58
CA ALA A 204 -4.50 9.13 -6.95
C ALA A 204 -3.44 8.02 -6.97
N ILE A 205 -3.61 7.02 -7.83
CA ILE A 205 -2.54 6.10 -8.18
C ILE A 205 -1.84 6.66 -9.42
N ILE A 206 -0.52 6.73 -9.38
CA ILE A 206 0.28 7.03 -10.56
C ILE A 206 1.05 5.80 -11.03
N SER A 207 1.23 5.70 -12.34
CA SER A 207 2.16 4.77 -12.97
C SER A 207 3.30 5.56 -13.59
N LEU A 208 4.53 5.24 -13.22
CA LEU A 208 5.72 5.80 -13.85
C LEU A 208 5.98 5.05 -15.17
N VAL A 209 6.12 5.81 -16.24
CA VAL A 209 6.35 5.30 -17.60
C VAL A 209 7.83 5.40 -17.96
#